data_080289f8e9cb907c07b8bae92fb144ba
#
_entry.id   080289f8e9cb907c07b8bae92fb144ba
#
_cell.length_a   1.000
_cell.length_b   1.000
_cell.length_c   1.000
_cell.angle_alpha   90.00
_cell.angle_beta   90.00
_cell.angle_gamma   90.00
#
_symmetry.space_group_name_H-M   'P 1'
#
loop_
_entity.id
_entity.type
_entity.pdbx_description
1 polymer ?
#
loop_
_entity_poly.entity_id
_entity_poly.type
_entity_poly.pdbx_seq_one_letter_code
_entity_poly.pdbx_strand_id
1 'polypeptide(L)'
;QSGGNSGWSNQQGGGGGGAGGGAGGMFGDVLGGLFNRGGGQRSAPRPARRGADVESQATVSFTDALDGVTVSLRLTTDEPCTACQGTGAAKGTSPRLCEACDGHGEVLRGQGGFAMPEPCRTCRGRGMVADHPCTTCTGSGRAKSARPVNARIPPGVTDGSKIRLKGKGAPGENGGPPGDLFIIVHVGADPVFGRSKDNVTVAVPVTFAEAALGAEVPVPLPRGGTVTLKIPGGTPSGRTLRVRGRGATRRDGTKGDLLATVEVAVPRTLTEEARAALSSYVAAAAEPDPRAELMAETAGRRVPDGDR
;
A
#
# COMPACT_ATOMS: atom_id res chain seq x y z
N GLN A 1 -22.70 -21.68 -41.12
CA GLN A 1 -22.05 -22.31 -42.28
C GLN A 1 -20.56 -21.98 -42.23
N SER A 2 -19.78 -23.08 -42.24
CA SER A 2 -18.36 -23.27 -42.62
C SER A 2 -17.34 -22.43 -41.86
N GLY A 3 -16.44 -22.97 -41.03
CA GLY A 3 -15.63 -24.19 -41.24
C GLY A 3 -14.25 -23.78 -41.71
N GLY A 4 -13.23 -23.97 -40.85
CA GLY A 4 -11.85 -23.69 -41.26
C GLY A 4 -10.87 -24.05 -40.11
N ASN A 5 -10.57 -25.33 -40.03
CA ASN A 5 -9.56 -25.99 -39.21
C ASN A 5 -8.26 -26.08 -40.02
N SER A 6 -7.11 -25.79 -39.44
CA SER A 6 -5.77 -26.21 -39.87
C SER A 6 -4.77 -25.73 -38.81
N GLY A 7 -3.95 -26.51 -38.14
CA GLY A 7 -3.27 -27.70 -38.58
C GLY A 7 -1.85 -27.56 -38.06
N TRP A 8 -1.51 -28.24 -36.99
CA TRP A 8 -0.17 -28.34 -36.39
C TRP A 8 0.66 -29.29 -37.23
N SER A 9 1.77 -28.87 -37.78
CA SER A 9 2.79 -29.74 -38.38
C SER A 9 4.03 -29.78 -37.50
N ASN A 10 4.23 -30.94 -36.93
CA ASN A 10 5.40 -31.48 -36.33
C ASN A 10 6.44 -31.79 -37.40
N GLN A 11 7.67 -31.35 -37.28
CA GLN A 11 8.78 -31.80 -38.12
C GLN A 11 9.92 -32.31 -37.25
N GLN A 12 9.99 -33.63 -37.19
CA GLN A 12 11.17 -34.40 -36.80
C GLN A 12 12.08 -34.54 -38.00
N GLY A 13 13.39 -34.47 -37.71
CA GLY A 13 14.47 -34.96 -38.55
C GLY A 13 15.76 -34.74 -37.77
N GLY A 14 16.54 -35.63 -37.37
CA GLY A 14 16.96 -36.91 -37.90
C GLY A 14 18.39 -36.84 -38.31
N GLY A 15 19.29 -37.53 -37.57
CA GLY A 15 20.39 -38.17 -38.22
C GLY A 15 21.84 -37.77 -37.89
N GLY A 16 22.61 -38.69 -37.41
CA GLY A 16 24.05 -38.89 -37.65
C GLY A 16 24.96 -38.59 -36.45
N GLY A 17 25.53 -39.47 -35.70
CA GLY A 17 26.30 -40.65 -36.08
C GLY A 17 27.80 -40.32 -36.06
N GLY A 18 28.52 -40.67 -34.94
CA GLY A 18 29.98 -40.52 -34.86
C GLY A 18 30.52 -41.19 -33.59
N ALA A 19 30.76 -42.47 -33.65
CA ALA A 19 31.52 -43.21 -32.66
C ALA A 19 33.01 -42.89 -32.70
N GLY A 20 33.63 -42.64 -31.55
CA GLY A 20 35.08 -42.48 -31.44
C GLY A 20 35.49 -42.68 -29.97
N GLY A 21 35.96 -43.85 -29.66
CA GLY A 21 36.41 -44.25 -28.34
C GLY A 21 37.66 -43.51 -27.86
N GLY A 22 37.77 -43.37 -26.56
CA GLY A 22 38.94 -42.78 -25.87
C GLY A 22 38.83 -43.05 -24.38
N ALA A 23 39.21 -44.22 -23.95
CA ALA A 23 39.50 -44.55 -22.55
C ALA A 23 40.67 -43.72 -22.08
N GLY A 24 40.48 -42.79 -21.18
CA GLY A 24 41.57 -42.02 -20.61
C GLY A 24 41.11 -40.77 -19.84
N GLY A 25 40.41 -40.89 -18.72
CA GLY A 25 39.94 -39.74 -17.97
C GLY A 25 39.78 -39.94 -16.46
N MET A 26 40.18 -41.05 -15.89
CA MET A 26 39.97 -41.30 -14.44
C MET A 26 41.17 -40.90 -13.55
N PHE A 27 42.26 -40.35 -14.13
CA PHE A 27 43.45 -39.93 -13.36
C PHE A 27 43.67 -38.42 -13.29
N GLY A 28 42.86 -37.61 -13.96
CA GLY A 28 42.98 -36.13 -13.96
C GLY A 28 42.49 -35.45 -12.69
N ASP A 29 41.48 -36.01 -12.05
CA ASP A 29 40.81 -35.35 -10.93
C ASP A 29 41.52 -35.55 -9.57
N VAL A 30 42.39 -36.58 -9.44
CA VAL A 30 43.10 -36.85 -8.20
C VAL A 30 44.39 -36.03 -8.08
N LEU A 31 44.98 -35.58 -9.20
CA LEU A 31 46.22 -34.78 -9.19
C LEU A 31 45.94 -33.28 -9.07
N GLY A 32 44.76 -32.76 -9.46
CA GLY A 32 44.38 -31.37 -9.27
C GLY A 32 44.20 -30.96 -7.80
N GLY A 33 43.83 -31.91 -6.94
CA GLY A 33 43.65 -31.68 -5.50
C GLY A 33 44.97 -31.59 -4.68
N LEU A 34 46.10 -32.07 -5.23
CA LEU A 34 47.36 -32.11 -4.48
C LEU A 34 48.23 -30.86 -4.63
N PHE A 35 48.01 -30.08 -5.70
CA PHE A 35 48.77 -28.83 -5.94
C PHE A 35 48.10 -27.56 -5.37
N ASN A 36 46.89 -27.64 -4.80
CA ASN A 36 46.22 -26.50 -4.19
C ASN A 36 46.45 -26.40 -2.67
N ARG A 37 47.51 -27.03 -2.14
CA ARG A 37 47.81 -27.04 -0.68
C ARG A 37 48.76 -25.92 -0.24
N GLY A 38 48.89 -24.89 -1.02
CA GLY A 38 49.85 -23.79 -0.75
C GLY A 38 49.32 -22.39 -1.02
N GLY A 39 48.04 -22.14 -0.84
CA GLY A 39 47.47 -20.78 -0.94
C GLY A 39 46.72 -20.45 0.33
N GLY A 40 47.15 -19.41 1.05
CA GLY A 40 46.50 -18.94 2.28
C GLY A 40 45.00 -18.89 2.18
N GLN A 41 44.35 -19.47 3.14
CA GLN A 41 42.90 -19.57 3.30
C GLN A 41 42.29 -18.15 3.34
N ARG A 42 42.09 -17.55 2.16
CA ARG A 42 41.30 -16.34 2.02
C ARG A 42 39.86 -16.77 2.34
N SER A 43 39.41 -16.40 3.52
CA SER A 43 38.02 -16.56 3.93
C SER A 43 37.14 -16.15 2.76
N ALA A 44 36.32 -17.07 2.23
CA ALA A 44 35.41 -16.78 1.15
C ALA A 44 34.56 -15.56 1.53
N PRO A 45 34.38 -14.58 0.64
CA PRO A 45 33.54 -13.42 0.93
C PRO A 45 32.17 -13.90 1.30
N ARG A 46 31.64 -13.40 2.42
CA ARG A 46 30.27 -13.74 2.83
C ARG A 46 29.31 -13.35 1.74
N PRO A 47 28.28 -14.17 1.48
CA PRO A 47 27.29 -13.86 0.47
C PRO A 47 26.59 -12.54 0.84
N ALA A 48 26.42 -11.68 -0.16
CA ALA A 48 25.66 -10.45 -0.03
C ALA A 48 24.21 -10.80 0.30
N ARG A 49 23.67 -10.22 1.38
CA ARG A 49 22.27 -10.43 1.80
C ARG A 49 21.47 -9.16 1.61
N ARG A 50 20.30 -9.29 0.98
CA ARG A 50 19.38 -8.18 0.83
C ARG A 50 18.85 -7.72 2.20
N GLY A 51 18.73 -6.40 2.39
CA GLY A 51 18.14 -5.81 3.57
C GLY A 51 16.66 -6.17 3.71
N ALA A 52 16.17 -6.14 4.95
CA ALA A 52 14.77 -6.39 5.24
C ALA A 52 13.87 -5.28 4.66
N ASP A 53 12.68 -5.67 4.22
CA ASP A 53 11.63 -4.73 3.88
C ASP A 53 11.07 -4.12 5.17
N VAL A 54 10.66 -2.85 5.10
CA VAL A 54 10.15 -2.11 6.25
C VAL A 54 8.76 -1.60 5.92
N GLU A 55 7.87 -1.65 6.89
CA GLU A 55 6.54 -1.05 6.79
C GLU A 55 6.44 0.19 7.66
N SER A 56 5.76 1.21 7.16
CA SER A 56 5.47 2.47 7.86
C SER A 56 4.06 2.93 7.51
N GLN A 57 3.53 3.84 8.30
CA GLN A 57 2.21 4.41 8.08
C GLN A 57 2.35 5.92 7.84
N ALA A 58 1.47 6.46 6.99
CA ALA A 58 1.39 7.89 6.72
C ALA A 58 -0.07 8.32 6.75
N THR A 59 -0.40 9.31 7.56
CA THR A 59 -1.71 9.94 7.56
C THR A 59 -1.66 11.19 6.71
N VAL A 60 -2.61 11.32 5.78
CA VAL A 60 -2.76 12.47 4.90
C VAL A 60 -4.16 13.05 5.02
N SER A 61 -4.33 14.34 4.71
CA SER A 61 -5.65 14.94 4.67
C SER A 61 -6.46 14.41 3.48
N PHE A 62 -7.78 14.61 3.53
CA PHE A 62 -8.67 14.25 2.41
C PHE A 62 -8.25 14.95 1.11
N THR A 63 -7.95 16.24 1.17
CA THR A 63 -7.51 17.05 0.02
C THR A 63 -6.17 16.61 -0.53
N ASP A 64 -5.19 16.32 0.35
CA ASP A 64 -3.89 15.79 -0.06
C ASP A 64 -4.02 14.44 -0.77
N ALA A 65 -4.94 13.60 -0.31
CA ALA A 65 -5.22 12.31 -0.95
C ALA A 65 -5.83 12.48 -2.35
N LEU A 66 -6.57 13.58 -2.62
CA LEU A 66 -7.11 13.88 -3.95
C LEU A 66 -6.03 14.33 -4.95
N ASP A 67 -5.05 15.13 -4.48
CA ASP A 67 -4.09 15.84 -5.33
C ASP A 67 -2.69 15.23 -5.31
N GLY A 68 -2.44 14.34 -4.35
CA GLY A 68 -1.13 13.81 -4.07
C GLY A 68 -0.26 14.79 -3.27
N VAL A 69 0.58 14.25 -2.42
CA VAL A 69 1.42 15.02 -1.50
C VAL A 69 2.77 14.34 -1.30
N THR A 70 3.79 15.09 -0.96
CA THR A 70 5.07 14.55 -0.51
C THR A 70 5.13 14.63 1.01
N VAL A 71 5.22 13.47 1.67
CA VAL A 71 5.34 13.36 3.13
C VAL A 71 6.76 12.98 3.52
N SER A 72 7.25 13.55 4.62
CA SER A 72 8.53 13.17 5.20
C SER A 72 8.28 12.21 6.37
N LEU A 73 8.79 10.98 6.26
CA LEU A 73 8.66 9.94 7.26
C LEU A 73 10.00 9.74 7.96
N ARG A 74 9.99 9.54 9.27
CA ARG A 74 11.16 9.10 10.04
C ARG A 74 11.17 7.57 10.08
N LEU A 75 12.14 6.99 9.38
CA LEU A 75 12.32 5.55 9.33
C LEU A 75 13.43 5.14 10.28
N THR A 76 13.10 4.34 11.28
CA THR A 76 14.10 3.74 12.19
C THR A 76 14.45 2.35 11.66
N THR A 77 15.69 2.18 11.25
CA THR A 77 16.23 0.91 10.74
C THR A 77 17.51 0.53 11.46
N ASP A 78 17.82 -0.76 11.48
CA ASP A 78 19.13 -1.21 11.94
C ASP A 78 20.16 -0.96 10.84
N GLU A 79 21.04 -0.01 11.05
CA GLU A 79 22.09 0.40 10.14
C GLU A 79 23.48 -0.03 10.65
N PRO A 80 24.49 -0.13 9.78
CA PRO A 80 25.87 -0.32 10.25
C PRO A 80 26.21 0.73 11.30
N CYS A 81 26.66 0.30 12.45
CA CYS A 81 27.01 1.20 13.55
C CYS A 81 28.07 2.20 13.11
N THR A 82 27.79 3.48 13.23
CA THR A 82 28.71 4.56 12.81
C THR A 82 29.98 4.62 13.65
N ALA A 83 29.92 4.21 14.93
CA ALA A 83 31.06 4.22 15.83
C ALA A 83 32.11 3.17 15.47
N CYS A 84 31.68 1.98 15.04
CA CYS A 84 32.58 0.88 14.66
C CYS A 84 32.52 0.53 13.16
N GLN A 85 31.79 1.28 12.36
CA GLN A 85 31.62 1.05 10.90
C GLN A 85 31.17 -0.38 10.56
N GLY A 86 30.35 -0.97 11.42
CA GLY A 86 29.81 -2.32 11.21
C GLY A 86 30.68 -3.46 11.75
N THR A 87 31.90 -3.20 12.23
CA THR A 87 32.83 -4.26 12.71
C THR A 87 32.37 -4.90 14.03
N GLY A 88 31.61 -4.16 14.85
CA GLY A 88 31.24 -4.57 16.22
C GLY A 88 32.34 -4.46 17.24
N ALA A 89 33.56 -4.08 16.84
CA ALA A 89 34.71 -3.90 17.74
C ALA A 89 34.83 -2.45 18.21
N ALA A 90 35.43 -2.22 19.36
CA ALA A 90 35.72 -0.89 19.86
C ALA A 90 36.65 -0.14 18.90
N LYS A 91 36.60 1.19 18.93
CA LYS A 91 37.46 2.04 18.08
C LYS A 91 38.91 1.73 18.34
N GLY A 92 39.67 1.47 17.29
CA GLY A 92 41.10 1.13 17.36
C GLY A 92 41.39 -0.36 17.60
N THR A 93 40.37 -1.22 17.67
CA THR A 93 40.55 -2.67 17.75
C THR A 93 39.94 -3.36 16.55
N SER A 94 40.51 -4.51 16.16
CA SER A 94 40.00 -5.31 15.05
C SER A 94 39.30 -6.56 15.58
N PRO A 95 38.17 -6.97 15.00
CA PRO A 95 37.55 -8.25 15.34
C PRO A 95 38.42 -9.40 14.80
N ARG A 96 38.43 -10.52 15.55
CA ARG A 96 39.11 -11.76 15.12
C ARG A 96 38.09 -12.74 14.53
N LEU A 97 38.58 -13.71 13.75
CA LEU A 97 37.75 -14.79 13.26
C LEU A 97 37.19 -15.61 14.43
N CYS A 98 35.95 -16.04 14.29
CA CYS A 98 35.32 -16.91 15.30
C CYS A 98 35.89 -18.33 15.16
N GLU A 99 36.59 -18.78 16.16
CA GLU A 99 37.19 -20.14 16.21
C GLU A 99 36.10 -21.25 16.20
N ALA A 100 34.90 -20.98 16.75
CA ALA A 100 33.83 -21.98 16.82
C ALA A 100 33.18 -22.30 15.44
N CYS A 101 33.42 -21.47 14.43
CA CYS A 101 32.89 -21.68 13.07
C CYS A 101 33.91 -21.30 11.99
N ASP A 102 35.18 -21.13 12.33
CA ASP A 102 36.25 -20.76 11.42
C ASP A 102 35.92 -19.57 10.50
N GLY A 103 35.18 -18.61 11.04
CA GLY A 103 34.76 -17.42 10.29
C GLY A 103 33.50 -17.61 9.42
N HIS A 104 32.95 -18.81 9.28
CA HIS A 104 31.80 -19.08 8.43
C HIS A 104 30.49 -18.47 8.95
N GLY A 105 30.37 -18.28 10.26
CA GLY A 105 29.17 -17.75 10.89
C GLY A 105 28.08 -18.79 11.13
N GLU A 106 28.21 -19.98 10.56
CA GLU A 106 27.29 -21.09 10.67
C GLU A 106 28.01 -22.36 11.10
N VAL A 107 27.35 -23.22 11.84
CA VAL A 107 27.82 -24.53 12.24
C VAL A 107 26.82 -25.58 11.76
N LEU A 108 27.34 -26.66 11.19
CA LEU A 108 26.50 -27.77 10.74
C LEU A 108 26.11 -28.60 11.96
N ARG A 109 24.83 -28.65 12.29
CA ARG A 109 24.27 -29.61 13.27
C ARG A 109 23.62 -30.76 12.56
N GLY A 110 24.18 -31.94 12.77
CA GLY A 110 23.62 -33.19 12.26
C GLY A 110 22.58 -33.76 13.24
N GLN A 111 21.38 -34.02 12.76
CA GLN A 111 20.42 -34.95 13.38
C GLN A 111 20.04 -35.99 12.33
N GLY A 112 20.39 -37.25 12.59
CA GLY A 112 19.86 -38.37 11.80
C GLY A 112 20.22 -38.37 10.30
N GLY A 113 21.47 -38.03 9.92
CA GLY A 113 21.91 -38.12 8.52
C GLY A 113 21.74 -36.87 7.66
N PHE A 114 21.11 -35.81 8.15
CA PHE A 114 21.00 -34.52 7.51
C PHE A 114 21.69 -33.46 8.37
N ALA A 115 22.62 -32.68 7.77
CA ALA A 115 23.29 -31.56 8.43
C ALA A 115 22.60 -30.27 8.00
N MET A 116 21.98 -29.57 8.96
CA MET A 116 21.38 -28.25 8.71
C MET A 116 22.34 -27.16 9.21
N PRO A 117 22.55 -26.08 8.43
CA PRO A 117 23.34 -24.94 8.87
C PRO A 117 22.55 -24.15 9.92
N GLU A 118 23.12 -24.03 11.13
CA GLU A 118 22.61 -23.17 12.19
C GLU A 118 23.56 -21.97 12.41
N PRO A 119 23.03 -20.79 12.72
CA PRO A 119 23.90 -19.66 13.08
C PRO A 119 24.81 -20.00 14.27
N CYS A 120 26.10 -19.76 14.12
CA CYS A 120 27.05 -19.99 15.20
C CYS A 120 26.69 -19.19 16.46
N ARG A 121 26.52 -19.84 17.58
CA ARG A 121 26.09 -19.21 18.84
C ARG A 121 27.15 -18.23 19.37
N THR A 122 28.42 -18.52 19.20
CA THR A 122 29.55 -17.68 19.67
C THR A 122 29.58 -16.33 18.98
N CYS A 123 29.50 -16.31 17.66
CA CYS A 123 29.54 -15.08 16.87
C CYS A 123 28.15 -14.60 16.41
N ARG A 124 27.09 -15.31 16.74
CA ARG A 124 25.70 -15.02 16.34
C ARG A 124 25.55 -14.84 14.82
N GLY A 125 26.13 -15.72 14.07
CA GLY A 125 26.09 -15.70 12.61
C GLY A 125 27.09 -14.76 11.94
N ARG A 126 27.88 -13.99 12.71
CA ARG A 126 28.78 -12.98 12.15
C ARG A 126 30.13 -13.52 11.66
N GLY A 127 30.52 -14.71 12.11
CA GLY A 127 31.83 -15.30 11.81
C GLY A 127 33.02 -14.55 12.41
N MET A 128 32.81 -13.44 13.09
CA MET A 128 33.81 -12.64 13.78
C MET A 128 33.40 -12.36 15.21
N VAL A 129 34.34 -12.27 16.11
CA VAL A 129 34.19 -11.94 17.53
C VAL A 129 35.06 -10.73 17.84
N ALA A 130 34.54 -9.77 18.57
CA ALA A 130 35.27 -8.64 19.07
C ALA A 130 35.67 -8.89 20.53
N ASP A 131 36.94 -8.94 20.85
CA ASP A 131 37.43 -9.08 22.21
C ASP A 131 37.08 -7.84 23.05
N HIS A 132 37.09 -6.67 22.41
CA HIS A 132 36.58 -5.41 22.97
C HIS A 132 35.35 -4.99 22.15
N PRO A 133 34.14 -5.26 22.65
CA PRO A 133 32.92 -4.91 21.92
C PRO A 133 32.68 -3.39 21.89
N CYS A 134 32.21 -2.89 20.76
CA CYS A 134 31.80 -1.50 20.60
C CYS A 134 30.70 -1.13 21.61
N THR A 135 30.89 -0.08 22.38
CA THR A 135 29.96 0.37 23.41
C THR A 135 28.60 0.84 22.85
N THR A 136 28.61 1.40 21.64
CA THR A 136 27.39 1.91 20.98
C THR A 136 26.46 0.78 20.51
N CYS A 137 26.99 -0.29 19.95
CA CYS A 137 26.20 -1.39 19.40
C CYS A 137 26.34 -2.70 20.21
N THR A 138 27.03 -2.68 21.34
CA THR A 138 27.30 -3.85 22.20
C THR A 138 27.81 -5.06 21.41
N GLY A 139 28.68 -4.77 20.46
CA GLY A 139 29.32 -5.80 19.62
C GLY A 139 28.47 -6.30 18.46
N SER A 140 27.23 -5.84 18.24
CA SER A 140 26.39 -6.29 17.12
C SER A 140 26.84 -5.79 15.75
N GLY A 141 27.64 -4.71 15.70
CA GLY A 141 28.02 -4.04 14.46
C GLY A 141 26.89 -3.21 13.84
N ARG A 142 25.69 -3.24 14.42
CA ARG A 142 24.52 -2.50 13.94
C ARG A 142 23.91 -1.67 15.05
N ALA A 143 23.39 -0.52 14.72
CA ALA A 143 22.70 0.37 15.65
C ALA A 143 21.42 0.89 14.99
N LYS A 144 20.40 1.17 15.80
CA LYS A 144 19.19 1.82 15.34
C LYS A 144 19.52 3.24 14.89
N SER A 145 19.24 3.54 13.63
CA SER A 145 19.40 4.87 13.05
C SER A 145 18.06 5.36 12.53
N ALA A 146 17.73 6.61 12.83
CA ALA A 146 16.53 7.26 12.35
C ALA A 146 16.91 8.18 11.19
N ARG A 147 16.38 7.91 10.00
CA ARG A 147 16.60 8.74 8.82
C ARG A 147 15.30 9.29 8.26
N PRO A 148 15.28 10.54 7.76
CA PRO A 148 14.13 11.06 7.03
C PRO A 148 14.06 10.42 5.65
N VAL A 149 12.86 10.01 5.26
CA VAL A 149 12.56 9.49 3.90
C VAL A 149 11.40 10.29 3.35
N ASN A 150 11.63 10.99 2.25
CA ASN A 150 10.57 11.70 1.54
C ASN A 150 9.84 10.71 0.61
N ALA A 151 8.55 10.58 0.84
CA ALA A 151 7.67 9.70 0.09
C ALA A 151 6.66 10.53 -0.69
N ARG A 152 6.63 10.36 -2.01
CA ARG A 152 5.60 10.96 -2.85
C ARG A 152 4.39 10.04 -2.88
N ILE A 153 3.30 10.51 -2.31
CA ILE A 153 1.98 9.86 -2.36
C ILE A 153 1.30 10.32 -3.65
N PRO A 154 0.92 9.39 -4.54
CA PRO A 154 0.29 9.76 -5.80
C PRO A 154 -1.12 10.34 -5.59
N PRO A 155 -1.61 11.17 -6.52
CA PRO A 155 -2.98 11.67 -6.47
C PRO A 155 -3.99 10.52 -6.57
N GLY A 156 -5.16 10.74 -5.98
CA GLY A 156 -6.24 9.77 -6.01
C GLY A 156 -6.02 8.54 -5.12
N VAL A 157 -5.07 8.58 -4.18
CA VAL A 157 -4.85 7.49 -3.23
C VAL A 157 -6.09 7.30 -2.34
N THR A 158 -6.41 6.05 -2.03
CA THR A 158 -7.51 5.68 -1.12
C THR A 158 -6.97 5.26 0.24
N ASP A 159 -7.82 5.32 1.26
CA ASP A 159 -7.47 4.78 2.58
C ASP A 159 -7.04 3.32 2.49
N GLY A 160 -6.04 2.92 3.29
CA GLY A 160 -5.43 1.59 3.26
C GLY A 160 -4.52 1.30 2.07
N SER A 161 -4.31 2.24 1.16
CA SER A 161 -3.43 2.03 0.00
C SER A 161 -1.99 1.77 0.42
N LYS A 162 -1.38 0.72 -0.13
CA LYS A 162 0.03 0.35 0.12
C LYS A 162 0.92 0.86 -1.01
N ILE A 163 1.86 1.75 -0.69
CA ILE A 163 2.82 2.36 -1.62
C ILE A 163 4.19 1.74 -1.37
N ARG A 164 4.84 1.23 -2.43
CA ARG A 164 6.18 0.65 -2.37
C ARG A 164 7.22 1.68 -2.84
N LEU A 165 8.20 1.93 -2.01
CA LEU A 165 9.40 2.70 -2.36
C LEU A 165 10.59 1.74 -2.45
N LYS A 166 10.99 1.43 -3.68
CA LYS A 166 12.07 0.48 -3.96
C LYS A 166 13.39 0.95 -3.37
N GLY A 167 14.10 0.06 -2.67
CA GLY A 167 15.41 0.32 -2.09
C GLY A 167 15.42 1.33 -0.93
N LYS A 168 14.28 1.62 -0.31
CA LYS A 168 14.17 2.55 0.83
C LYS A 168 13.95 1.84 2.18
N GLY A 169 13.99 0.50 2.20
CA GLY A 169 13.94 -0.32 3.41
C GLY A 169 15.25 -0.35 4.20
N ALA A 170 15.47 -1.40 4.98
CA ALA A 170 16.71 -1.59 5.73
C ALA A 170 17.91 -1.81 4.79
N PRO A 171 19.11 -1.35 5.17
CA PRO A 171 20.33 -1.61 4.40
C PRO A 171 20.66 -3.09 4.39
N GLY A 172 21.18 -3.56 3.25
CA GLY A 172 21.68 -4.93 3.11
C GLY A 172 22.93 -5.23 3.91
N GLU A 173 23.32 -6.48 3.93
CA GLU A 173 24.55 -6.97 4.58
C GLU A 173 25.56 -7.41 3.55
N ASN A 174 26.85 -7.29 3.89
CA ASN A 174 27.99 -7.70 3.04
C ASN A 174 27.90 -7.15 1.61
N GLY A 175 27.49 -5.88 1.45
CA GLY A 175 27.33 -5.25 0.13
C GLY A 175 26.02 -5.62 -0.60
N GLY A 176 25.10 -6.31 0.07
CA GLY A 176 23.77 -6.63 -0.49
C GLY A 176 22.91 -5.37 -0.71
N PRO A 177 21.92 -5.45 -1.61
CA PRO A 177 21.03 -4.34 -1.87
C PRO A 177 20.10 -4.07 -0.68
N PRO A 178 19.64 -2.82 -0.48
CA PRO A 178 18.65 -2.51 0.55
C PRO A 178 17.31 -3.17 0.25
N GLY A 179 16.50 -3.35 1.29
CA GLY A 179 15.10 -3.74 1.18
C GLY A 179 14.22 -2.61 0.65
N ASP A 180 12.92 -2.82 0.61
CA ASP A 180 11.94 -1.85 0.18
C ASP A 180 11.18 -1.26 1.38
N LEU A 181 10.68 -0.03 1.22
CA LEU A 181 9.78 0.58 2.19
C LEU A 181 8.35 0.48 1.65
N PHE A 182 7.45 -0.06 2.44
CA PHE A 182 6.02 -0.08 2.19
C PHE A 182 5.34 0.92 3.11
N ILE A 183 4.57 1.82 2.51
CA ILE A 183 3.83 2.86 3.24
C ILE A 183 2.36 2.54 3.12
N ILE A 184 1.70 2.34 4.26
CA ILE A 184 0.24 2.24 4.35
C ILE A 184 -0.29 3.65 4.55
N VAL A 185 -1.09 4.12 3.60
CA VAL A 185 -1.65 5.48 3.63
C VAL A 185 -2.99 5.46 4.33
N HIS A 186 -3.13 6.27 5.38
CA HIS A 186 -4.40 6.55 6.04
C HIS A 186 -4.91 7.91 5.60
N VAL A 187 -6.14 7.95 5.09
CA VAL A 187 -6.77 9.20 4.66
C VAL A 187 -7.71 9.68 5.75
N GLY A 188 -7.45 10.88 6.27
CA GLY A 188 -8.33 11.53 7.25
C GLY A 188 -9.71 11.78 6.67
N ALA A 189 -10.76 11.56 7.47
CA ALA A 189 -12.12 11.91 7.09
C ALA A 189 -12.27 13.43 6.99
N ASP A 190 -13.07 13.87 6.02
CA ASP A 190 -13.47 15.27 5.89
C ASP A 190 -14.90 15.43 6.41
N PRO A 191 -15.22 16.50 7.17
CA PRO A 191 -16.55 16.68 7.75
C PRO A 191 -17.65 16.99 6.73
N VAL A 192 -17.28 17.44 5.52
CA VAL A 192 -18.22 17.89 4.48
C VAL A 192 -18.19 16.95 3.28
N PHE A 193 -17.01 16.47 2.91
CA PHE A 193 -16.81 15.70 1.70
C PHE A 193 -16.57 14.22 1.98
N GLY A 194 -17.25 13.40 1.19
CA GLY A 194 -17.01 11.96 1.13
C GLY A 194 -16.34 11.58 -0.18
N ARG A 195 -16.01 10.30 -0.32
CA ARG A 195 -15.42 9.77 -1.53
C ARG A 195 -16.14 8.51 -2.02
N SER A 196 -16.38 8.44 -3.32
CA SER A 196 -16.88 7.26 -4.02
C SER A 196 -15.99 6.99 -5.23
N LYS A 197 -15.01 6.07 -5.08
CA LYS A 197 -13.96 5.78 -6.08
C LYS A 197 -13.15 7.06 -6.41
N ASP A 198 -13.23 7.52 -7.66
CA ASP A 198 -12.56 8.74 -8.12
C ASP A 198 -13.45 9.99 -7.96
N ASN A 199 -14.70 9.83 -7.55
CA ASN A 199 -15.60 10.94 -7.36
C ASN A 199 -15.57 11.40 -5.90
N VAL A 200 -15.79 12.69 -5.72
CA VAL A 200 -16.06 13.30 -4.40
C VAL A 200 -17.55 13.41 -4.22
N THR A 201 -18.05 13.15 -3.03
CA THR A 201 -19.47 13.29 -2.69
C THR A 201 -19.67 14.42 -1.71
N VAL A 202 -20.80 15.12 -1.81
CA VAL A 202 -21.21 16.17 -0.88
C VAL A 202 -22.72 16.17 -0.75
N ALA A 203 -23.22 16.31 0.48
CA ALA A 203 -24.64 16.57 0.73
C ALA A 203 -24.88 18.08 0.62
N VAL A 204 -25.85 18.47 -0.19
CA VAL A 204 -26.21 19.87 -0.42
C VAL A 204 -27.61 20.12 0.15
N PRO A 205 -27.70 20.81 1.30
CA PRO A 205 -28.97 21.16 1.85
C PRO A 205 -29.64 22.27 0.99
N VAL A 206 -30.87 22.05 0.63
CA VAL A 206 -31.67 23.00 -0.14
C VAL A 206 -33.06 23.18 0.52
N THR A 207 -33.68 24.30 0.31
CA THR A 207 -35.06 24.51 0.77
C THR A 207 -36.05 23.77 -0.12
N PHE A 208 -37.23 23.50 0.38
CA PHE A 208 -38.34 22.94 -0.40
C PHE A 208 -38.63 23.78 -1.66
N ALA A 209 -38.64 25.11 -1.51
CA ALA A 209 -38.92 26.00 -2.63
C ALA A 209 -37.86 25.89 -3.72
N GLU A 210 -36.55 25.81 -3.37
CA GLU A 210 -35.46 25.62 -4.32
C GLU A 210 -35.55 24.27 -5.04
N ALA A 211 -35.94 23.21 -4.33
CA ALA A 211 -36.12 21.90 -4.92
C ALA A 211 -37.34 21.82 -5.85
N ALA A 212 -38.45 22.48 -5.46
CA ALA A 212 -39.72 22.46 -6.21
C ALA A 212 -39.70 23.35 -7.46
N LEU A 213 -39.17 24.57 -7.32
CA LEU A 213 -39.15 25.57 -8.40
C LEU A 213 -37.86 25.52 -9.25
N GLY A 214 -36.83 24.91 -8.72
CA GLY A 214 -35.46 24.97 -9.28
C GLY A 214 -34.69 26.17 -8.79
N ALA A 215 -33.39 26.04 -8.67
CA ALA A 215 -32.50 27.07 -8.18
C ALA A 215 -31.06 26.89 -8.69
N GLU A 216 -30.28 27.94 -8.58
CA GLU A 216 -28.85 27.91 -8.73
C GLU A 216 -28.19 28.10 -7.35
N VAL A 217 -27.57 27.01 -6.85
CA VAL A 217 -27.03 26.95 -5.49
C VAL A 217 -25.51 26.88 -5.52
N PRO A 218 -24.78 27.72 -4.75
CA PRO A 218 -23.33 27.60 -4.62
C PRO A 218 -22.97 26.37 -3.79
N VAL A 219 -22.13 25.50 -4.34
CA VAL A 219 -21.63 24.29 -3.68
C VAL A 219 -20.13 24.41 -3.44
N PRO A 220 -19.64 24.17 -2.23
CA PRO A 220 -18.19 24.24 -1.94
C PRO A 220 -17.43 23.15 -2.68
N LEU A 221 -16.17 23.40 -2.95
CA LEU A 221 -15.23 22.45 -3.55
C LEU A 221 -14.18 22.01 -2.53
N PRO A 222 -13.71 20.76 -2.56
CA PRO A 222 -12.68 20.26 -1.61
C PRO A 222 -11.39 21.05 -1.61
N ARG A 223 -11.05 21.69 -2.72
CA ARG A 223 -9.85 22.49 -2.91
C ARG A 223 -10.05 23.99 -2.64
N GLY A 224 -11.18 24.32 -2.04
CA GLY A 224 -11.60 25.71 -1.85
C GLY A 224 -12.33 26.28 -3.07
N GLY A 225 -13.01 27.39 -2.84
CA GLY A 225 -13.92 27.99 -3.80
C GLY A 225 -15.28 27.30 -3.89
N THR A 226 -16.13 27.77 -4.78
CA THR A 226 -17.48 27.27 -4.99
C THR A 226 -17.76 27.05 -6.48
N VAL A 227 -18.75 26.21 -6.76
CA VAL A 227 -19.30 26.01 -8.09
C VAL A 227 -20.82 26.18 -8.01
N THR A 228 -21.41 26.85 -8.97
CA THR A 228 -22.85 26.97 -9.07
C THR A 228 -23.46 25.66 -9.58
N LEU A 229 -24.31 25.03 -8.77
CA LEU A 229 -25.07 23.84 -9.12
C LEU A 229 -26.48 24.27 -9.54
N LYS A 230 -26.86 23.93 -10.77
CA LYS A 230 -28.22 24.16 -11.25
C LYS A 230 -29.11 22.97 -10.85
N ILE A 231 -30.09 23.25 -10.03
CA ILE A 231 -31.07 22.28 -9.55
C ILE A 231 -32.35 22.47 -10.41
N PRO A 232 -32.73 21.45 -11.19
CA PRO A 232 -33.99 21.49 -11.94
C PRO A 232 -35.21 21.53 -11.01
N GLY A 233 -36.28 22.22 -11.40
CA GLY A 233 -37.52 22.17 -10.66
C GLY A 233 -38.10 20.75 -10.56
N GLY A 234 -38.74 20.43 -9.43
CA GLY A 234 -39.21 19.09 -9.13
C GLY A 234 -38.12 18.08 -8.80
N THR A 235 -36.99 18.54 -8.27
CA THR A 235 -35.91 17.66 -7.84
C THR A 235 -36.25 17.02 -6.50
N PRO A 236 -36.33 15.66 -6.42
CA PRO A 236 -36.62 15.00 -5.15
C PRO A 236 -35.39 15.00 -4.22
N SER A 237 -35.63 14.93 -2.92
CA SER A 237 -34.59 14.71 -1.93
C SER A 237 -33.83 13.37 -2.20
N GLY A 238 -32.55 13.35 -2.01
CA GLY A 238 -31.68 12.18 -2.31
C GLY A 238 -31.19 12.12 -3.76
N ARG A 239 -31.70 13.00 -4.65
CA ARG A 239 -31.20 13.04 -6.04
C ARG A 239 -29.76 13.52 -6.09
N THR A 240 -28.90 12.78 -6.80
CA THR A 240 -27.50 13.13 -7.00
C THR A 240 -27.29 13.83 -8.34
N LEU A 241 -26.73 15.02 -8.30
CA LEU A 241 -26.35 15.83 -9.45
C LEU A 241 -24.83 15.78 -9.63
N ARG A 242 -24.36 15.77 -10.88
CA ARG A 242 -22.95 15.59 -11.20
C ARG A 242 -22.32 16.88 -11.73
N VAL A 243 -21.24 17.30 -11.07
CA VAL A 243 -20.39 18.41 -11.54
C VAL A 243 -19.09 17.82 -12.08
N ARG A 244 -18.91 17.90 -13.39
CA ARG A 244 -17.79 17.25 -14.08
C ARG A 244 -16.43 17.83 -13.70
N GLY A 245 -15.42 16.95 -13.58
CA GLY A 245 -14.02 17.34 -13.41
C GLY A 245 -13.68 17.99 -12.06
N ARG A 246 -14.54 17.79 -11.03
CA ARG A 246 -14.34 18.34 -9.67
C ARG A 246 -14.05 17.26 -8.61
N GLY A 247 -13.80 16.03 -9.03
CA GLY A 247 -13.41 14.91 -8.18
C GLY A 247 -11.91 14.76 -7.94
N ALA A 248 -11.50 13.54 -7.56
CA ALA A 248 -10.10 13.20 -7.35
C ALA A 248 -9.32 13.19 -8.67
N THR A 249 -8.05 13.55 -8.60
CA THR A 249 -7.15 13.42 -9.74
C THR A 249 -6.75 11.97 -9.91
N ARG A 250 -6.91 11.40 -11.10
CA ARG A 250 -6.50 10.04 -11.45
C ARG A 250 -5.01 9.99 -11.81
N ARG A 251 -4.48 8.78 -11.92
CA ARG A 251 -3.07 8.57 -12.30
C ARG A 251 -2.72 9.08 -13.69
N ASP A 252 -3.69 9.10 -14.59
CA ASP A 252 -3.56 9.63 -15.96
C ASP A 252 -3.69 11.16 -16.05
N GLY A 253 -3.87 11.84 -14.91
CA GLY A 253 -4.06 13.28 -14.80
C GLY A 253 -5.50 13.75 -15.04
N THR A 254 -6.42 12.89 -15.46
CA THR A 254 -7.85 13.22 -15.56
C THR A 254 -8.46 13.37 -14.18
N LYS A 255 -9.56 14.10 -14.07
CA LYS A 255 -10.27 14.30 -12.80
C LYS A 255 -11.58 13.53 -12.80
N GLY A 256 -11.92 12.94 -11.66
CA GLY A 256 -13.26 12.47 -11.39
C GLY A 256 -14.26 13.61 -11.27
N ASP A 257 -15.47 13.32 -10.84
CA ASP A 257 -16.57 14.27 -10.73
C ASP A 257 -16.91 14.56 -9.27
N LEU A 258 -17.59 15.68 -9.02
CA LEU A 258 -18.27 15.94 -7.75
C LEU A 258 -19.71 15.46 -7.89
N LEU A 259 -20.14 14.61 -6.98
CA LEU A 259 -21.49 14.09 -6.85
C LEU A 259 -22.18 14.85 -5.71
N ALA A 260 -23.05 15.76 -6.05
CA ALA A 260 -23.80 16.57 -5.10
C ALA A 260 -25.18 15.93 -4.89
N THR A 261 -25.42 15.41 -3.69
CA THR A 261 -26.73 14.85 -3.32
C THR A 261 -27.59 15.93 -2.69
N VAL A 262 -28.71 16.20 -3.31
CA VAL A 262 -29.66 17.20 -2.83
C VAL A 262 -30.41 16.66 -1.60
N GLU A 263 -30.38 17.41 -0.51
CA GLU A 263 -31.13 17.09 0.72
C GLU A 263 -32.06 18.22 1.05
N VAL A 264 -33.39 17.95 1.05
CA VAL A 264 -34.37 18.98 1.40
C VAL A 264 -34.35 19.23 2.89
N ALA A 265 -33.94 20.43 3.27
CA ALA A 265 -33.87 20.88 4.66
C ALA A 265 -35.24 21.41 5.10
N VAL A 266 -35.75 20.86 6.21
CA VAL A 266 -36.98 21.33 6.83
C VAL A 266 -36.63 22.33 7.93
N PRO A 267 -37.15 23.58 7.90
CA PRO A 267 -36.90 24.57 8.92
C PRO A 267 -37.53 24.13 10.26
N ARG A 268 -36.74 24.29 11.36
CA ARG A 268 -37.20 23.93 12.71
C ARG A 268 -38.29 24.85 13.25
N THR A 269 -38.28 26.10 12.83
CA THR A 269 -39.25 27.14 13.26
C THR A 269 -39.81 27.87 12.04
N LEU A 270 -41.07 28.17 12.05
CA LEU A 270 -41.76 28.94 11.02
C LEU A 270 -42.35 30.19 11.65
N THR A 271 -42.29 31.32 10.95
CA THR A 271 -43.09 32.51 11.28
C THR A 271 -44.59 32.24 11.00
N GLU A 272 -45.46 33.04 11.59
CA GLU A 272 -46.94 32.89 11.36
C GLU A 272 -47.27 33.08 9.88
N GLU A 273 -46.61 34.03 9.20
CA GLU A 273 -46.81 34.28 7.77
C GLU A 273 -46.37 33.08 6.92
N ALA A 274 -45.19 32.50 7.24
CA ALA A 274 -44.69 31.32 6.55
C ALA A 274 -45.57 30.11 6.77
N ARG A 275 -46.15 29.96 7.97
CA ARG A 275 -47.10 28.88 8.29
C ARG A 275 -48.38 29.06 7.48
N ALA A 276 -48.93 30.27 7.42
CA ALA A 276 -50.13 30.58 6.63
C ALA A 276 -49.90 30.30 5.13
N ALA A 277 -48.77 30.74 4.59
CA ALA A 277 -48.38 30.50 3.20
C ALA A 277 -48.26 28.99 2.89
N LEU A 278 -47.65 28.22 3.79
CA LEU A 278 -47.50 26.77 3.63
C LEU A 278 -48.87 26.05 3.71
N SER A 279 -49.77 26.49 4.58
CA SER A 279 -51.15 25.98 4.67
C SER A 279 -51.93 26.26 3.38
N SER A 280 -51.76 27.45 2.81
CA SER A 280 -52.38 27.80 1.53
C SER A 280 -51.83 26.95 0.37
N TYR A 281 -50.53 26.68 0.38
CA TYR A 281 -49.90 25.77 -0.60
C TYR A 281 -50.50 24.37 -0.50
N VAL A 282 -50.57 23.77 0.70
CA VAL A 282 -51.14 22.45 0.92
C VAL A 282 -52.58 22.36 0.41
N ALA A 283 -53.41 23.43 0.63
CA ALA A 283 -54.79 23.48 0.14
C ALA A 283 -54.86 23.58 -1.41
N ALA A 284 -53.88 24.21 -2.04
CA ALA A 284 -53.84 24.41 -3.49
C ALA A 284 -53.18 23.26 -4.24
N ALA A 285 -52.25 22.53 -3.62
CA ALA A 285 -51.39 21.54 -4.28
C ALA A 285 -52.08 20.19 -4.36
N ALA A 286 -53.17 19.86 -4.37
CA ALA A 286 -53.90 18.57 -4.60
C ALA A 286 -52.93 17.34 -4.84
N GLU A 287 -51.87 17.25 -4.05
CA GLU A 287 -50.85 16.22 -4.24
C GLU A 287 -51.37 14.85 -3.79
N PRO A 288 -51.06 13.77 -4.54
CA PRO A 288 -51.36 12.42 -4.11
C PRO A 288 -50.59 12.08 -2.83
N ASP A 289 -51.14 11.21 -1.99
CA ASP A 289 -50.44 10.77 -0.78
C ASP A 289 -49.11 10.09 -1.16
N PRO A 290 -47.95 10.63 -0.76
CA PRO A 290 -46.67 10.08 -1.09
C PRO A 290 -46.42 8.67 -0.50
N ARG A 291 -47.29 8.23 0.41
CA ARG A 291 -47.22 6.90 1.04
C ARG A 291 -48.13 5.88 0.34
N ALA A 292 -48.90 6.27 -0.69
CA ALA A 292 -49.85 5.38 -1.35
C ALA A 292 -49.18 4.11 -1.90
N GLU A 293 -48.04 4.24 -2.56
CA GLU A 293 -47.26 3.10 -3.08
C GLU A 293 -46.73 2.20 -1.95
N LEU A 294 -46.15 2.79 -0.89
CA LEU A 294 -45.65 2.06 0.28
C LEU A 294 -46.79 1.27 0.96
N MET A 295 -47.93 1.87 1.11
CA MET A 295 -49.11 1.22 1.72
C MET A 295 -49.64 0.10 0.82
N ALA A 296 -49.68 0.29 -0.50
CA ALA A 296 -50.08 -0.73 -1.45
C ALA A 296 -49.11 -1.95 -1.46
N GLU A 297 -47.82 -1.73 -1.44
CA GLU A 297 -46.83 -2.79 -1.38
C GLU A 297 -46.87 -3.60 -0.07
N THR A 298 -47.31 -3.00 1.02
CA THR A 298 -47.35 -3.65 2.33
C THR A 298 -48.73 -4.26 2.66
N ALA A 299 -49.78 -3.90 1.95
CA ALA A 299 -51.17 -4.36 2.20
C ALA A 299 -51.34 -5.90 2.13
N GLY A 300 -50.43 -6.62 1.46
CA GLY A 300 -50.43 -8.09 1.36
C GLY A 300 -49.55 -8.84 2.38
N ARG A 301 -48.81 -8.12 3.23
CA ARG A 301 -47.93 -8.77 4.21
C ARG A 301 -48.76 -9.20 5.44
N ARG A 302 -48.82 -10.53 5.67
CA ARG A 302 -49.38 -11.06 6.93
C ARG A 302 -48.52 -10.64 8.09
N VAL A 303 -49.08 -10.00 9.09
CA VAL A 303 -48.46 -9.85 10.42
C VAL A 303 -48.38 -11.26 11.00
N PRO A 304 -47.20 -11.79 11.35
CA PRO A 304 -47.14 -13.05 12.08
C PRO A 304 -47.84 -12.83 13.43
N ASP A 305 -48.86 -13.64 13.71
CA ASP A 305 -49.51 -13.74 15.02
C ASP A 305 -48.50 -14.24 16.03
N GLY A 306 -47.98 -13.39 16.90
CA GLY A 306 -47.08 -13.81 17.96
C GLY A 306 -46.29 -12.67 18.58
N ASP A 307 -46.96 -11.87 19.39
CA ASP A 307 -46.49 -11.46 20.72
C ASP A 307 -47.61 -10.64 21.40
N ARG A 308 -48.39 -11.35 22.21
CA ARG A 308 -49.14 -10.75 23.32
C ARG A 308 -48.57 -11.24 24.63
#